data_2e79189f55d7496a1a8468e5823610bc
#
_entry.id   2e79189f55d7496a1a8468e5823610bc
#
_cell.length_a   1.000
_cell.length_b   1.000
_cell.length_c   1.000
_cell.angle_alpha   90.00
_cell.angle_beta   90.00
_cell.angle_gamma   90.00
#
_symmetry.space_group_name_H-M   'P 1'
#
loop_
_entity.id
_entity.type
_entity.pdbx_description
1 polymer ?
#
loop_
_entity_poly.entity_id
_entity_poly.type
_entity_poly.pdbx_seq_one_letter_code
_entity_poly.pdbx_strand_id
1 'polypeptide(L)'
;NSDVGGYATRGENGEYSVVINTEFPPHAQTATLAHELGHVLCGHIDDVDRKKKRKLDDARQQEVEAESVSYNLCKQYGLDKGLASFAYIKGWASDDPKRVEKALSNVEKALSKYNGALEKHLTGTNEEERTEAARAKVLHNAQERKKKGRRR
;
A
#
# COMPACT_ATOMS: atom_id res chain seq x y z
N ASN A 1 -22.51 10.88 -11.13
CA ASN A 1 -21.08 11.30 -11.05
C ASN A 1 -20.75 11.48 -9.58
N SER A 2 -19.90 10.62 -9.05
CA SER A 2 -19.37 10.74 -7.70
C SER A 2 -18.07 11.56 -7.78
N ASP A 3 -18.00 12.68 -7.08
CA ASP A 3 -16.78 13.49 -6.96
C ASP A 3 -15.72 12.79 -6.06
N VAL A 4 -16.04 11.61 -5.54
CA VAL A 4 -15.16 10.81 -4.67
C VAL A 4 -14.26 9.96 -5.55
N GLY A 5 -12.94 10.09 -5.38
CA GLY A 5 -11.94 9.33 -6.11
C GLY A 5 -11.86 7.86 -5.72
N GLY A 6 -12.14 7.55 -4.45
CA GLY A 6 -12.13 6.19 -3.91
C GLY A 6 -12.41 6.17 -2.42
N TYR A 7 -12.36 4.98 -1.84
CA TYR A 7 -12.43 4.77 -0.39
C TYR A 7 -11.86 3.42 0.00
N ALA A 8 -11.38 3.31 1.24
CA ALA A 8 -10.97 2.06 1.85
C ALA A 8 -12.00 1.56 2.86
N THR A 9 -12.13 0.25 2.98
CA THR A 9 -13.04 -0.39 3.93
C THR A 9 -12.43 -1.69 4.47
N ARG A 10 -12.94 -2.16 5.61
CA ARG A 10 -12.60 -3.44 6.20
C ARG A 10 -13.85 -4.29 6.28
N GLY A 11 -13.79 -5.49 5.73
CA GLY A 11 -14.86 -6.48 5.79
C GLY A 11 -14.95 -7.15 7.17
N GLU A 12 -16.05 -7.87 7.41
CA GLU A 12 -16.30 -8.62 8.65
C GLU A 12 -15.26 -9.74 8.87
N ASN A 13 -14.72 -10.29 7.79
CA ASN A 13 -13.61 -11.27 7.80
C ASN A 13 -12.24 -10.64 8.10
N GLY A 14 -12.17 -9.32 8.30
CA GLY A 14 -10.93 -8.60 8.58
C GLY A 14 -10.11 -8.20 7.35
N GLU A 15 -10.55 -8.54 6.14
CA GLU A 15 -9.89 -8.14 4.89
C GLU A 15 -10.12 -6.67 4.58
N TYR A 16 -9.09 -6.02 4.03
CA TYR A 16 -9.18 -4.65 3.54
C TYR A 16 -9.51 -4.65 2.05
N SER A 17 -10.36 -3.71 1.66
CA SER A 17 -10.69 -3.45 0.26
C SER A 17 -10.52 -1.97 -0.03
N VAL A 18 -9.94 -1.65 -1.18
CA VAL A 18 -9.85 -0.28 -1.69
C VAL A 18 -10.64 -0.22 -2.99
N VAL A 19 -11.58 0.71 -3.05
CA VAL A 19 -12.41 0.97 -4.23
C VAL A 19 -11.95 2.27 -4.87
N ILE A 20 -11.68 2.23 -6.19
CA ILE A 20 -11.18 3.38 -6.95
C ILE A 20 -12.20 3.74 -8.04
N ASN A 21 -12.47 5.02 -8.19
CA ASN A 21 -13.30 5.54 -9.27
C ASN A 21 -12.50 5.56 -10.58
N THR A 22 -12.87 4.69 -11.52
CA THR A 22 -12.19 4.53 -12.80
C THR A 22 -12.55 5.60 -13.83
N GLU A 23 -13.47 6.51 -13.53
CA GLU A 23 -13.77 7.67 -14.37
C GLU A 23 -12.68 8.76 -14.30
N PHE A 24 -11.85 8.73 -13.24
CA PHE A 24 -10.71 9.64 -13.11
C PHE A 24 -9.52 9.20 -13.98
N PRO A 25 -8.67 10.16 -14.41
CA PRO A 25 -7.44 9.83 -15.14
C PRO A 25 -6.51 8.88 -14.35
N PRO A 26 -5.70 8.04 -15.03
CA PRO A 26 -4.87 7.02 -14.37
C PRO A 26 -3.95 7.55 -13.26
N HIS A 27 -3.36 8.74 -13.46
CA HIS A 27 -2.53 9.36 -12.41
C HIS A 27 -3.32 9.73 -11.16
N ALA A 28 -4.57 10.18 -11.31
CA ALA A 28 -5.45 10.47 -10.18
C ALA A 28 -5.92 9.18 -9.49
N GLN A 29 -6.22 8.13 -10.26
CA GLN A 29 -6.53 6.80 -9.71
C GLN A 29 -5.37 6.27 -8.85
N THR A 30 -4.13 6.39 -9.34
CA THR A 30 -2.94 5.94 -8.59
C THR A 30 -2.73 6.75 -7.33
N ALA A 31 -2.90 8.08 -7.40
CA ALA A 31 -2.80 8.94 -6.23
C ALA A 31 -3.88 8.63 -5.18
N THR A 32 -5.11 8.35 -5.62
CA THR A 32 -6.20 7.91 -4.75
C THR A 32 -5.88 6.56 -4.11
N LEU A 33 -5.42 5.58 -4.89
CA LEU A 33 -5.03 4.27 -4.38
C LEU A 33 -3.96 4.41 -3.28
N ALA A 34 -2.93 5.22 -3.51
CA ALA A 34 -1.87 5.46 -2.52
C ALA A 34 -2.41 6.16 -1.25
N HIS A 35 -3.39 7.05 -1.38
CA HIS A 35 -4.05 7.73 -0.25
C HIS A 35 -4.88 6.74 0.58
N GLU A 36 -5.74 5.95 -0.05
CA GLU A 36 -6.57 4.95 0.61
C GLU A 36 -5.70 3.85 1.27
N LEU A 37 -4.62 3.46 0.63
CA LEU A 37 -3.63 2.57 1.22
C LEU A 37 -2.96 3.20 2.45
N GLY A 38 -2.74 4.51 2.45
CA GLY A 38 -2.29 5.26 3.62
C GLY A 38 -3.22 5.09 4.82
N HIS A 39 -4.53 5.21 4.61
CA HIS A 39 -5.53 4.95 5.66
C HIS A 39 -5.45 3.53 6.21
N VAL A 40 -5.30 2.54 5.35
CA VAL A 40 -5.15 1.12 5.76
C VAL A 40 -3.87 0.92 6.57
N LEU A 41 -2.74 1.40 6.08
CA LEU A 41 -1.43 1.19 6.70
C LEU A 41 -1.29 1.90 8.06
N CYS A 42 -1.89 3.08 8.21
CA CYS A 42 -1.95 3.82 9.47
C CYS A 42 -3.00 3.26 10.45
N GLY A 43 -3.84 2.30 10.05
CA GLY A 43 -4.85 1.68 10.90
C GLY A 43 -6.13 2.51 11.09
N HIS A 44 -6.37 3.51 10.25
CA HIS A 44 -7.54 4.40 10.34
C HIS A 44 -8.87 3.67 10.09
N ILE A 45 -8.81 2.52 9.40
CA ILE A 45 -9.96 1.69 9.05
C ILE A 45 -10.27 0.68 10.17
N ASP A 46 -9.31 0.40 11.06
CA ASP A 46 -9.44 -0.57 12.15
C ASP A 46 -10.26 -0.06 13.32
N ASP A 47 -10.41 1.25 13.44
CA ASP A 47 -11.15 1.89 14.53
C ASP A 47 -12.66 1.68 14.34
N VAL A 48 -13.11 0.47 14.71
CA VAL A 48 -14.48 -0.04 14.52
C VAL A 48 -15.51 0.70 15.38
N ASP A 49 -15.06 1.58 16.27
CA ASP A 49 -15.97 2.34 17.15
C ASP A 49 -16.62 3.52 16.39
N ARG A 50 -17.28 3.17 15.25
CA ARG A 50 -18.09 4.09 14.41
C ARG A 50 -19.17 4.83 15.22
N LYS A 51 -19.42 4.42 16.46
CA LYS A 51 -20.40 5.05 17.37
C LYS A 51 -19.82 6.25 18.13
N LYS A 52 -18.49 6.36 18.27
CA LYS A 52 -17.86 7.55 18.84
C LYS A 52 -17.72 8.61 17.76
N LYS A 53 -18.40 9.74 17.98
CA LYS A 53 -18.20 10.95 17.17
C LYS A 53 -16.71 11.25 17.12
N ARG A 54 -16.05 11.01 15.98
CA ARG A 54 -14.64 11.38 15.78
C ARG A 54 -14.50 12.86 16.07
N LYS A 55 -13.53 13.23 16.89
CA LYS A 55 -13.17 14.63 17.03
C LYS A 55 -12.66 15.14 15.67
N LEU A 56 -13.01 16.34 15.30
CA LEU A 56 -12.59 16.95 14.02
C LEU A 56 -11.06 16.93 13.85
N ASP A 57 -10.35 17.11 14.95
CA ASP A 57 -8.89 17.09 15.00
C ASP A 57 -8.29 15.70 14.70
N ASP A 58 -8.95 14.63 15.16
CA ASP A 58 -8.50 13.25 14.88
C ASP A 58 -8.72 12.91 13.40
N ALA A 59 -9.83 13.37 12.81
CA ALA A 59 -10.08 13.19 11.39
C ALA A 59 -9.04 13.93 10.53
N ARG A 60 -8.72 15.17 10.87
CA ARG A 60 -7.66 15.94 10.19
C ARG A 60 -6.29 15.28 10.30
N GLN A 61 -5.95 14.75 11.47
CA GLN A 61 -4.69 14.03 11.66
C GLN A 61 -4.62 12.79 10.75
N GLN A 62 -5.70 12.01 10.68
CA GLN A 62 -5.77 10.82 9.82
C GLN A 62 -5.60 11.17 8.34
N GLU A 63 -6.20 12.28 7.88
CA GLU A 63 -6.03 12.75 6.51
C GLU A 63 -4.57 13.15 6.23
N VAL A 64 -3.91 13.84 7.15
CA VAL A 64 -2.51 14.24 7.01
C VAL A 64 -1.59 13.01 6.99
N GLU A 65 -1.83 12.03 7.84
CA GLU A 65 -1.07 10.78 7.87
C GLU A 65 -1.24 10.02 6.54
N ALA A 66 -2.48 9.83 6.06
CA ALA A 66 -2.76 9.16 4.79
C ALA A 66 -2.14 9.90 3.60
N GLU A 67 -2.26 11.22 3.56
CA GLU A 67 -1.67 12.06 2.51
C GLU A 67 -0.13 12.01 2.53
N SER A 68 0.48 11.97 3.72
CA SER A 68 1.92 11.85 3.86
C SER A 68 2.43 10.49 3.38
N VAL A 69 1.74 9.40 3.70
CA VAL A 69 2.05 8.06 3.16
C VAL A 69 1.90 8.05 1.65
N SER A 70 0.79 8.57 1.13
CA SER A 70 0.52 8.67 -0.30
C SER A 70 1.61 9.44 -1.05
N TYR A 71 2.03 10.59 -0.52
CA TYR A 71 3.10 11.39 -1.10
C TYR A 71 4.42 10.61 -1.19
N ASN A 72 4.80 9.92 -0.11
CA ASN A 72 6.03 9.13 -0.07
C ASN A 72 5.97 7.94 -1.05
N LEU A 73 4.85 7.21 -1.10
CA LEU A 73 4.66 6.11 -2.05
C LEU A 73 4.72 6.60 -3.50
N CYS A 74 4.00 7.67 -3.83
CA CYS A 74 4.07 8.25 -5.17
C CYS A 74 5.49 8.67 -5.54
N LYS A 75 6.21 9.33 -4.64
CA LYS A 75 7.63 9.69 -4.82
C LYS A 75 8.51 8.47 -5.08
N GLN A 76 8.34 7.39 -4.31
CA GLN A 76 9.10 6.16 -4.45
C GLN A 76 8.96 5.53 -5.84
N TYR A 77 7.79 5.67 -6.46
CA TYR A 77 7.51 5.17 -7.80
C TYR A 77 7.63 6.21 -8.90
N GLY A 78 8.24 7.35 -8.63
CA GLY A 78 8.48 8.41 -9.62
C GLY A 78 7.23 9.17 -10.06
N LEU A 79 6.13 9.08 -9.28
CA LEU A 79 4.91 9.81 -9.52
C LEU A 79 4.93 11.16 -8.79
N ASP A 80 4.63 12.24 -9.51
CA ASP A 80 4.55 13.58 -8.91
C ASP A 80 3.12 13.87 -8.44
N LYS A 81 2.93 13.99 -7.11
CA LYS A 81 1.66 14.42 -6.51
C LYS A 81 1.51 15.95 -6.47
N GLY A 82 2.55 16.68 -6.85
CA GLY A 82 2.55 18.13 -6.85
C GLY A 82 2.72 18.78 -5.47
N LEU A 83 2.79 20.11 -5.48
CA LEU A 83 3.00 20.94 -4.28
C LEU A 83 1.78 21.01 -3.36
N ALA A 84 0.59 20.65 -3.83
CA ALA A 84 -0.66 20.74 -3.04
C ALA A 84 -0.63 19.84 -1.81
N SER A 85 -0.14 18.60 -1.95
CA SER A 85 0.02 17.66 -0.82
C SER A 85 0.98 18.20 0.23
N PHE A 86 2.10 18.77 -0.21
CA PHE A 86 3.09 19.34 0.70
C PHE A 86 2.56 20.59 1.43
N ALA A 87 1.82 21.45 0.73
CA ALA A 87 1.22 22.65 1.33
C ALA A 87 0.17 22.28 2.39
N TYR A 88 -0.62 21.24 2.14
CA TYR A 88 -1.59 20.71 3.09
C TYR A 88 -0.93 20.18 4.37
N ILE A 89 0.07 19.35 4.24
CA ILE A 89 0.85 18.82 5.36
C ILE A 89 1.51 19.93 6.16
N LYS A 90 2.13 20.90 5.48
CA LYS A 90 2.79 22.05 6.11
C LYS A 90 1.81 22.95 6.86
N GLY A 91 0.64 23.22 6.30
CA GLY A 91 -0.40 24.03 6.94
C GLY A 91 -0.89 23.41 8.24
N TRP A 92 -1.01 22.10 8.28
CA TRP A 92 -1.42 21.37 9.47
C TRP A 92 -0.30 21.31 10.54
N ALA A 93 0.96 21.19 10.11
CA ALA A 93 2.12 21.06 10.99
C ALA A 93 2.41 22.32 11.84
N SER A 94 1.81 23.48 11.49
CA SER A 94 2.06 24.73 12.20
C SER A 94 1.36 24.84 13.56
N ASP A 95 0.38 23.98 13.85
CA ASP A 95 -0.55 24.20 14.95
C ASP A 95 -0.18 23.48 16.26
N ASP A 96 0.46 22.29 16.22
CA ASP A 96 0.85 21.55 17.42
C ASP A 96 2.05 20.60 17.16
N PRO A 97 3.24 20.89 17.70
CA PRO A 97 4.44 20.06 17.48
C PRO A 97 4.29 18.60 17.95
N LYS A 98 3.55 18.32 19.02
CA LYS A 98 3.34 16.95 19.52
C LYS A 98 2.47 16.11 18.56
N ARG A 99 1.48 16.76 17.94
CA ARG A 99 0.67 16.12 16.90
C ARG A 99 1.50 15.79 15.68
N VAL A 100 2.37 16.70 15.27
CA VAL A 100 3.31 16.46 14.15
C VAL A 100 4.20 15.26 14.43
N GLU A 101 4.81 15.22 15.61
CA GLU A 101 5.68 14.09 16.01
C GLU A 101 4.93 12.76 15.98
N LYS A 102 3.71 12.73 16.52
CA LYS A 102 2.85 11.53 16.49
C LYS A 102 2.51 11.12 15.07
N ALA A 103 2.11 12.05 14.22
CA ALA A 103 1.78 11.76 12.81
C ALA A 103 3.00 11.24 12.04
N LEU A 104 4.17 11.86 12.22
CA LEU A 104 5.42 11.37 11.61
C LEU A 104 5.75 9.96 12.04
N SER A 105 5.63 9.64 13.33
CA SER A 105 5.86 8.27 13.84
C SER A 105 4.88 7.26 13.21
N ASN A 106 3.61 7.62 13.03
CA ASN A 106 2.63 6.75 12.38
C ASN A 106 2.95 6.55 10.89
N VAL A 107 3.34 7.61 10.18
CA VAL A 107 3.75 7.56 8.77
C VAL A 107 4.99 6.67 8.59
N GLU A 108 6.01 6.82 9.43
CA GLU A 108 7.21 5.98 9.40
C GLU A 108 6.89 4.50 9.59
N LYS A 109 6.03 4.16 10.56
CA LYS A 109 5.58 2.79 10.79
C LYS A 109 4.80 2.25 9.60
N ALA A 110 3.92 3.05 9.00
CA ALA A 110 3.14 2.67 7.82
C ALA A 110 4.04 2.37 6.62
N LEU A 111 5.02 3.23 6.33
CA LEU A 111 5.98 3.04 5.24
C LEU A 111 6.91 1.84 5.49
N SER A 112 7.36 1.62 6.71
CA SER A 112 8.15 0.45 7.08
C SER A 112 7.36 -0.85 6.88
N LYS A 113 6.09 -0.88 7.29
CA LYS A 113 5.17 -2.01 7.09
C LYS A 113 4.97 -2.30 5.60
N TYR A 114 4.77 -1.26 4.78
CA TYR A 114 4.63 -1.38 3.34
C TYR A 114 5.89 -1.97 2.69
N ASN A 115 7.05 -1.37 2.96
CA ASN A 115 8.32 -1.80 2.37
C ASN A 115 8.68 -3.24 2.79
N GLY A 116 8.46 -3.61 4.04
CA GLY A 116 8.67 -4.99 4.52
C GLY A 116 7.74 -6.01 3.84
N ALA A 117 6.48 -5.65 3.61
CA ALA A 117 5.55 -6.50 2.87
C ALA A 117 5.94 -6.64 1.39
N LEU A 118 6.35 -5.55 0.76
CA LEU A 118 6.84 -5.54 -0.62
C LEU A 118 8.08 -6.41 -0.79
N GLU A 119 9.08 -6.24 0.10
CA GLU A 119 10.31 -7.04 0.08
C GLU A 119 10.00 -8.53 0.23
N LYS A 120 9.15 -8.89 1.18
CA LYS A 120 8.72 -10.27 1.39
C LYS A 120 8.02 -10.85 0.15
N HIS A 121 7.17 -10.07 -0.51
CA HIS A 121 6.49 -10.49 -1.72
C HIS A 121 7.50 -10.73 -2.86
N LEU A 122 8.40 -9.79 -3.09
CA LEU A 122 9.41 -9.89 -4.15
C LEU A 122 10.39 -11.06 -3.93
N THR A 123 10.83 -11.29 -2.69
CA THR A 123 11.73 -12.41 -2.35
C THR A 123 11.01 -13.75 -2.43
N GLY A 124 9.75 -13.83 -1.96
CA GLY A 124 8.91 -15.03 -2.07
C GLY A 124 8.66 -15.45 -3.52
N THR A 125 8.31 -14.51 -4.38
CA THR A 125 8.08 -14.76 -5.82
C THR A 125 9.37 -15.27 -6.49
N ASN A 126 10.51 -14.65 -6.19
CA ASN A 126 11.80 -15.11 -6.72
C ASN A 126 12.18 -16.51 -6.26
N GLU A 127 11.81 -16.90 -5.05
CA GLU A 127 12.11 -18.24 -4.51
C GLU A 127 11.20 -19.31 -5.13
N GLU A 128 9.93 -19.00 -5.36
CA GLU A 128 8.99 -19.87 -6.08
C GLU A 128 9.43 -20.10 -7.53
N GLU A 129 9.77 -19.04 -8.26
CA GLU A 129 10.29 -19.13 -9.64
C GLU A 129 11.58 -19.97 -9.73
N ARG A 130 12.53 -19.79 -8.81
CA ARG A 130 13.75 -20.59 -8.71
C ARG A 130 13.46 -22.05 -8.44
N THR A 131 12.50 -22.34 -7.56
CA THR A 131 12.10 -23.70 -7.20
C THR A 131 11.43 -24.39 -8.37
N GLU A 132 10.57 -23.68 -9.10
CA GLU A 132 9.88 -24.21 -10.29
C GLU A 132 10.87 -24.48 -11.43
N ALA A 133 11.80 -23.56 -11.70
CA ALA A 133 12.86 -23.75 -12.69
C ALA A 133 13.78 -24.94 -12.34
N ALA A 134 14.10 -25.13 -11.06
CA ALA A 134 14.88 -26.27 -10.60
C ALA A 134 14.12 -27.60 -10.78
N ARG A 135 12.82 -27.63 -10.46
CA ARG A 135 11.95 -28.81 -10.70
C ARG A 135 11.83 -29.13 -12.19
N ALA A 136 11.65 -28.14 -13.05
CA ALA A 136 11.58 -28.31 -14.49
C ALA A 136 12.88 -28.91 -15.06
N LYS A 137 14.06 -28.45 -14.60
CA LYS A 137 15.35 -29.03 -14.98
C LYS A 137 15.50 -30.51 -14.58
N VAL A 138 15.08 -30.86 -13.37
CA VAL A 138 15.13 -32.25 -12.86
C VAL A 138 14.24 -33.14 -13.70
N LEU A 139 13.03 -32.74 -14.02
CA LEU A 139 12.09 -33.48 -14.85
C LEU A 139 12.62 -33.66 -16.29
N HIS A 140 13.16 -32.61 -16.89
CA HIS A 140 13.77 -32.67 -18.22
C HIS A 140 14.92 -33.69 -18.27
N ASN A 141 15.85 -33.62 -17.32
CA ASN A 141 16.98 -34.54 -17.23
C ASN A 141 16.54 -36.00 -17.01
N ALA A 142 15.48 -36.22 -16.22
CA ALA A 142 14.92 -37.55 -16.01
C ALA A 142 14.31 -38.14 -17.31
N GLN A 143 13.63 -37.32 -18.10
CA GLN A 143 13.05 -37.69 -19.38
C GLN A 143 14.14 -38.04 -20.41
N GLU A 144 15.21 -37.26 -20.48
CA GLU A 144 16.35 -37.52 -21.37
C GLU A 144 17.08 -38.81 -21.01
N ARG A 145 17.26 -39.13 -19.74
CA ARG A 145 17.82 -40.40 -19.27
C ARG A 145 16.97 -41.59 -19.70
N LYS A 146 15.64 -41.51 -19.60
CA LYS A 146 14.71 -42.55 -20.04
C LYS A 146 14.75 -42.76 -21.54
N LYS A 147 14.89 -41.71 -22.35
CA LYS A 147 15.04 -41.82 -23.81
C LYS A 147 16.35 -42.50 -24.22
N LYS A 148 17.47 -42.18 -23.54
CA LYS A 148 18.77 -42.81 -23.80
C LYS A 148 18.82 -44.28 -23.36
N GLY A 149 18.14 -44.67 -22.29
CA GLY A 149 18.05 -46.05 -21.82
C GLY A 149 17.19 -46.99 -22.69
N ARG A 150 16.28 -46.43 -23.53
CA ARG A 150 15.45 -47.22 -24.48
C ARG A 150 16.09 -47.44 -25.85
N ARG A 151 17.26 -46.84 -26.12
CA ARG A 151 18.01 -46.97 -27.38
C ARG A 151 19.16 -47.97 -27.29
N ARG A 152 19.25 -48.71 -26.21
CA ARG A 152 20.13 -49.86 -26.01
C ARG A 152 19.28 -51.13 -25.89
#